data_4eba63a06af94812ba19c275a0c9ff89
#
_entry.id   4eba63a06af94812ba19c275a0c9ff89
#
_cell.length_a   1.000
_cell.length_b   1.000
_cell.length_c   1.000
_cell.angle_alpha   90.00
_cell.angle_beta   90.00
_cell.angle_gamma   90.00
#
_symmetry.space_group_name_H-M   'P 1'
#
loop_
_entity.id
_entity.type
_entity.pdbx_description
1 polymer ?
#
loop_
_entity_poly.entity_id
_entity_poly.type
_entity_poly.pdbx_seq_one_letter_code
_entity_poly.pdbx_strand_id
1 'polypeptide(L)'
;MFQDAPMTAQDALCALMIAVSASDGQIRTSELVKMSNAINNLPVFAGYDPERLPSISQMVFDLLEQEDGLEALFGLIREALPERLYETAYALSCDVAAADGRIDGAEARMLEEIRDELELDRLHAAAIERGARARHVLRP
;
A
#
# COMPACT_ATOMS: atom_id res chain seq x y z
N MET A 1 -4.84 19.93 3.78
CA MET A 1 -5.52 18.92 2.94
C MET A 1 -4.81 18.79 1.63
N PHE A 2 -5.12 17.73 0.91
CA PHE A 2 -4.47 17.46 -0.36
C PHE A 2 -4.78 18.47 -1.44
N GLN A 3 -5.86 19.22 -1.30
CA GLN A 3 -6.20 20.26 -2.25
C GLN A 3 -5.16 21.37 -2.26
N ASP A 4 -4.51 21.59 -1.12
CA ASP A 4 -3.59 22.70 -0.94
C ASP A 4 -2.12 22.27 -0.97
N ALA A 5 -1.86 20.96 -0.87
CA ALA A 5 -0.51 20.44 -0.83
C ALA A 5 -0.44 19.16 -1.66
N PRO A 6 0.61 19.01 -2.47
CA PRO A 6 0.75 17.78 -3.27
C PRO A 6 0.98 16.58 -2.37
N MET A 7 0.59 15.41 -2.87
CA MET A 7 0.88 14.14 -2.22
C MET A 7 2.40 13.93 -2.20
N THR A 8 2.94 13.57 -1.04
CA THR A 8 4.37 13.24 -0.96
C THR A 8 4.59 11.78 -1.33
N ALA A 9 5.84 11.40 -1.54
CA ALA A 9 6.17 9.99 -1.80
C ALA A 9 5.75 9.11 -0.63
N GLN A 10 5.95 9.57 0.61
CA GLN A 10 5.53 8.83 1.80
C GLN A 10 4.01 8.68 1.84
N ASP A 11 3.27 9.74 1.48
CA ASP A 11 1.82 9.67 1.37
C ASP A 11 1.39 8.62 0.36
N ALA A 12 2.09 8.53 -0.77
CA ALA A 12 1.77 7.56 -1.81
C ALA A 12 1.96 6.12 -1.31
N LEU A 13 3.01 5.87 -0.53
CA LEU A 13 3.23 4.55 0.08
C LEU A 13 2.09 4.21 1.02
N CYS A 14 1.67 5.17 1.84
CA CYS A 14 0.53 4.96 2.75
C CYS A 14 -0.75 4.71 1.97
N ALA A 15 -0.99 5.46 0.89
CA ALA A 15 -2.18 5.30 0.08
C ALA A 15 -2.29 3.90 -0.51
N LEU A 16 -1.17 3.34 -0.96
CA LEU A 16 -1.16 1.97 -1.49
C LEU A 16 -1.47 0.94 -0.41
N MET A 17 -0.87 1.08 0.77
CA MET A 17 -1.16 0.17 1.88
C MET A 17 -2.64 0.22 2.25
N ILE A 18 -3.21 1.41 2.30
CA ILE A 18 -4.63 1.59 2.61
C ILE A 18 -5.51 0.98 1.51
N ALA A 19 -5.15 1.18 0.24
CA ALA A 19 -5.92 0.63 -0.87
C ALA A 19 -5.97 -0.89 -0.82
N VAL A 20 -4.85 -1.53 -0.50
CA VAL A 20 -4.80 -2.99 -0.36
C VAL A 20 -5.72 -3.44 0.78
N SER A 21 -5.61 -2.79 1.94
CA SER A 21 -6.44 -3.13 3.10
C SER A 21 -7.92 -2.95 2.82
N ALA A 22 -8.28 -1.90 2.09
CA ALA A 22 -9.67 -1.56 1.83
C ALA A 22 -10.27 -2.34 0.67
N SER A 23 -9.48 -3.12 -0.05
CA SER A 23 -9.93 -3.78 -1.28
C SER A 23 -11.04 -4.80 -1.06
N ASP A 24 -11.17 -5.36 0.13
CA ASP A 24 -12.23 -6.31 0.46
C ASP A 24 -13.39 -5.68 1.24
N GLY A 25 -13.39 -4.35 1.34
CA GLY A 25 -14.47 -3.60 1.97
C GLY A 25 -14.25 -3.25 3.42
N GLN A 26 -13.19 -3.73 4.05
CA GLN A 26 -12.89 -3.40 5.44
C GLN A 26 -11.40 -3.49 5.72
N ILE A 27 -10.95 -2.71 6.71
CA ILE A 27 -9.56 -2.73 7.16
C ILE A 27 -9.50 -3.48 8.49
N ARG A 28 -8.67 -4.50 8.55
CA ARG A 28 -8.53 -5.33 9.76
C ARG A 28 -7.49 -4.74 10.70
N THR A 29 -7.65 -5.06 11.99
CA THR A 29 -6.72 -4.58 13.02
C THR A 29 -5.27 -5.00 12.73
N SER A 30 -5.06 -6.25 12.29
CA SER A 30 -3.72 -6.73 11.97
C SER A 30 -3.07 -5.90 10.85
N GLU A 31 -3.88 -5.45 9.89
CA GLU A 31 -3.39 -4.61 8.80
C GLU A 31 -3.01 -3.21 9.28
N LEU A 32 -3.83 -2.63 10.17
CA LEU A 32 -3.53 -1.34 10.76
C LEU A 32 -2.25 -1.38 11.59
N VAL A 33 -2.05 -2.46 12.36
CA VAL A 33 -0.84 -2.64 13.14
C VAL A 33 0.38 -2.73 12.22
N LYS A 34 0.26 -3.46 11.12
CA LYS A 34 1.36 -3.60 10.16
C LYS A 34 1.72 -2.25 9.54
N MET A 35 0.71 -1.46 9.16
CA MET A 35 0.94 -0.13 8.62
C MET A 35 1.63 0.77 9.62
N SER A 36 1.16 0.77 10.87
CA SER A 36 1.75 1.59 11.92
C SER A 36 3.20 1.20 12.18
N ASN A 37 3.49 -0.10 12.21
CA ASN A 37 4.85 -0.57 12.41
C ASN A 37 5.78 -0.10 11.29
N ALA A 38 5.32 -0.16 10.05
CA ALA A 38 6.11 0.29 8.91
C ALA A 38 6.41 1.78 9.02
N ILE A 39 5.40 2.58 9.33
CA ILE A 39 5.55 4.03 9.43
C ILE A 39 6.49 4.42 10.56
N ASN A 40 6.43 3.71 11.67
CA ASN A 40 7.24 4.04 12.84
C ASN A 40 8.67 3.53 12.74
N ASN A 41 8.95 2.53 11.91
CA ASN A 41 10.23 1.82 11.99
C ASN A 41 11.05 1.81 10.70
N LEU A 42 10.42 1.95 9.54
CA LEU A 42 11.18 1.84 8.28
C LEU A 42 11.85 3.17 7.91
N PRO A 43 13.08 3.10 7.40
CA PRO A 43 13.81 4.32 7.03
C PRO A 43 13.08 5.20 6.02
N VAL A 44 12.30 4.59 5.12
CA VAL A 44 11.59 5.36 4.10
C VAL A 44 10.57 6.32 4.71
N PHE A 45 10.11 6.05 5.93
CA PHE A 45 9.15 6.91 6.63
C PHE A 45 9.79 7.86 7.64
N ALA A 46 11.11 8.02 7.60
CA ALA A 46 11.78 8.95 8.50
C ALA A 46 11.16 10.35 8.35
N GLY A 47 10.77 10.93 9.49
CA GLY A 47 10.19 12.28 9.50
C GLY A 47 8.73 12.37 9.09
N TYR A 48 8.08 11.25 8.78
CA TYR A 48 6.67 11.27 8.38
C TYR A 48 5.77 11.48 9.60
N ASP A 49 4.79 12.36 9.43
CA ASP A 49 3.81 12.65 10.48
C ASP A 49 2.63 11.67 10.37
N PRO A 50 2.47 10.74 11.33
CA PRO A 50 1.36 9.77 11.25
C PRO A 50 -0.02 10.42 11.30
N GLU A 51 -0.12 11.67 11.74
CA GLU A 51 -1.40 12.36 11.77
C GLU A 51 -1.93 12.67 10.38
N ARG A 52 -1.11 12.49 9.34
CA ARG A 52 -1.56 12.62 7.95
C ARG A 52 -2.41 11.43 7.51
N LEU A 53 -2.32 10.30 8.20
CA LEU A 53 -3.02 9.08 7.79
C LEU A 53 -4.54 9.22 7.64
N PRO A 54 -5.24 9.89 8.56
CA PRO A 54 -6.70 10.05 8.37
C PRO A 54 -7.06 10.73 7.06
N SER A 55 -6.32 11.76 6.67
CA SER A 55 -6.58 12.46 5.41
C SER A 55 -6.28 11.57 4.19
N ILE A 56 -5.17 10.82 4.26
CA ILE A 56 -4.83 9.88 3.20
C ILE A 56 -5.92 8.81 3.06
N SER A 57 -6.34 8.25 4.20
CA SER A 57 -7.37 7.22 4.21
C SER A 57 -8.68 7.73 3.59
N GLN A 58 -9.09 8.94 3.97
CA GLN A 58 -10.32 9.53 3.44
C GLN A 58 -10.22 9.73 1.93
N MET A 59 -9.09 10.22 1.45
CA MET A 59 -8.87 10.43 0.04
C MET A 59 -8.94 9.11 -0.73
N VAL A 60 -8.32 8.04 -0.21
CA VAL A 60 -8.36 6.73 -0.84
C VAL A 60 -9.79 6.20 -0.89
N PHE A 61 -10.51 6.25 0.24
CA PHE A 61 -11.90 5.78 0.27
C PHE A 61 -12.77 6.56 -0.70
N ASP A 62 -12.63 7.88 -0.74
CA ASP A 62 -13.41 8.71 -1.64
C ASP A 62 -13.16 8.35 -3.11
N LEU A 63 -11.91 8.13 -3.47
CA LEU A 63 -11.55 7.75 -4.84
C LEU A 63 -12.10 6.37 -5.19
N LEU A 64 -11.95 5.39 -4.28
CA LEU A 64 -12.39 4.02 -4.57
C LEU A 64 -13.90 3.90 -4.73
N GLU A 65 -14.66 4.87 -4.22
CA GLU A 65 -16.11 4.89 -4.42
C GLU A 65 -16.51 5.40 -5.81
N GLN A 66 -15.61 6.04 -6.53
CA GLN A 66 -15.90 6.57 -7.86
C GLN A 66 -15.66 5.51 -8.93
N GLU A 67 -16.33 5.66 -10.07
CA GLU A 67 -16.26 4.67 -11.15
C GLU A 67 -14.84 4.43 -11.64
N ASP A 68 -14.07 5.51 -11.86
CA ASP A 68 -12.68 5.40 -12.32
C ASP A 68 -11.69 5.71 -11.19
N GLY A 69 -12.11 5.46 -9.95
CA GLY A 69 -11.35 5.87 -8.79
C GLY A 69 -9.99 5.20 -8.65
N LEU A 70 -9.92 3.90 -8.93
CA LEU A 70 -8.66 3.19 -8.82
C LEU A 70 -7.64 3.71 -9.83
N GLU A 71 -8.08 3.96 -11.05
CA GLU A 71 -7.23 4.54 -12.08
C GLU A 71 -6.72 5.92 -11.68
N ALA A 72 -7.61 6.74 -11.12
CA ALA A 72 -7.24 8.07 -10.63
C ALA A 72 -6.22 7.98 -9.48
N LEU A 73 -6.43 7.03 -8.58
CA LEU A 73 -5.51 6.81 -7.47
C LEU A 73 -4.11 6.44 -7.97
N PHE A 74 -4.02 5.51 -8.92
CA PHE A 74 -2.72 5.12 -9.48
C PHE A 74 -2.06 6.29 -10.20
N GLY A 75 -2.84 7.16 -10.84
CA GLY A 75 -2.30 8.37 -11.46
C GLY A 75 -1.62 9.26 -10.43
N LEU A 76 -2.28 9.51 -9.30
CA LEU A 76 -1.71 10.32 -8.22
C LEU A 76 -0.45 9.67 -7.65
N ILE A 77 -0.47 8.37 -7.47
CA ILE A 77 0.66 7.65 -6.90
C ILE A 77 1.87 7.72 -7.82
N ARG A 78 1.67 7.52 -9.13
CA ARG A 78 2.78 7.58 -10.07
C ARG A 78 3.40 8.99 -10.14
N GLU A 79 2.59 10.03 -9.96
CA GLU A 79 3.13 11.39 -9.93
C GLU A 79 3.96 11.66 -8.68
N ALA A 80 3.58 11.07 -7.56
CA ALA A 80 4.23 11.35 -6.28
C ALA A 80 5.39 10.42 -5.96
N LEU A 81 5.37 9.19 -6.50
CA LEU A 81 6.31 8.14 -6.10
C LEU A 81 7.43 8.01 -7.11
N PRO A 82 8.70 8.26 -6.70
CA PRO A 82 9.81 8.04 -7.63
C PRO A 82 9.99 6.56 -7.91
N GLU A 83 10.46 6.25 -9.11
CA GLU A 83 10.60 4.87 -9.58
C GLU A 83 11.44 4.02 -8.64
N ARG A 84 12.47 4.59 -8.02
CA ARG A 84 13.32 3.85 -7.08
C ARG A 84 12.59 3.32 -5.86
N LEU A 85 11.37 3.81 -5.61
CA LEU A 85 10.54 3.35 -4.49
C LEU A 85 9.41 2.41 -4.93
N TYR A 86 9.35 2.04 -6.20
CA TYR A 86 8.27 1.17 -6.68
C TYR A 86 8.32 -0.20 -6.01
N GLU A 87 9.52 -0.78 -5.86
CA GLU A 87 9.64 -2.08 -5.19
C GLU A 87 9.32 -1.96 -3.70
N THR A 88 9.71 -0.86 -3.07
CA THR A 88 9.35 -0.60 -1.68
C THR A 88 7.83 -0.55 -1.54
N ALA A 89 7.17 0.16 -2.45
CA ALA A 89 5.72 0.26 -2.44
C ALA A 89 5.05 -1.11 -2.53
N TYR A 90 5.55 -1.95 -3.41
CA TYR A 90 4.99 -3.29 -3.57
C TYR A 90 5.27 -4.16 -2.35
N ALA A 91 6.47 -4.08 -1.79
CA ALA A 91 6.83 -4.84 -0.60
C ALA A 91 5.93 -4.49 0.59
N LEU A 92 5.69 -3.20 0.80
CA LEU A 92 4.81 -2.74 1.87
C LEU A 92 3.38 -3.23 1.64
N SER A 93 2.92 -3.18 0.41
CA SER A 93 1.57 -3.65 0.05
C SER A 93 1.43 -5.15 0.33
N CYS A 94 2.43 -5.93 -0.03
CA CYS A 94 2.41 -7.37 0.23
C CYS A 94 2.43 -7.68 1.73
N ASP A 95 3.22 -6.93 2.51
CA ASP A 95 3.28 -7.15 3.96
C ASP A 95 1.93 -6.85 4.61
N VAL A 96 1.25 -5.79 4.18
CA VAL A 96 -0.07 -5.46 4.72
C VAL A 96 -1.09 -6.54 4.34
N ALA A 97 -1.09 -6.96 3.09
CA ALA A 97 -2.02 -7.99 2.62
C ALA A 97 -1.84 -9.31 3.37
N ALA A 98 -0.60 -9.64 3.73
CA ALA A 98 -0.28 -10.90 4.40
C ALA A 98 -0.31 -10.80 5.92
N ALA A 99 -0.71 -9.66 6.48
CA ALA A 99 -0.56 -9.38 7.91
C ALA A 99 -1.25 -10.39 8.83
N ASP A 100 -2.34 -11.01 8.38
CA ASP A 100 -3.06 -12.01 9.19
C ASP A 100 -2.70 -13.46 8.80
N GLY A 101 -1.67 -13.63 7.97
CA GLY A 101 -1.22 -14.94 7.52
C GLY A 101 -1.92 -15.44 6.27
N ARG A 102 -2.87 -14.69 5.75
CA ARG A 102 -3.63 -15.07 4.54
C ARG A 102 -3.87 -13.85 3.67
N ILE A 103 -3.95 -14.10 2.36
CA ILE A 103 -4.30 -13.06 1.39
C ILE A 103 -5.59 -13.51 0.72
N ASP A 104 -6.67 -12.72 0.86
CA ASP A 104 -7.93 -13.06 0.21
C ASP A 104 -7.91 -12.68 -1.27
N GLY A 105 -8.98 -13.06 -2.01
CA GLY A 105 -9.05 -12.85 -3.45
C GLY A 105 -9.01 -11.39 -3.86
N ALA A 106 -9.68 -10.51 -3.10
CA ALA A 106 -9.72 -9.10 -3.42
C ALA A 106 -8.35 -8.45 -3.22
N GLU A 107 -7.67 -8.81 -2.13
CA GLU A 107 -6.33 -8.31 -1.86
C GLU A 107 -5.33 -8.81 -2.90
N ALA A 108 -5.43 -10.08 -3.29
CA ALA A 108 -4.57 -10.64 -4.32
C ALA A 108 -4.72 -9.90 -5.64
N ARG A 109 -5.95 -9.58 -6.01
CA ARG A 109 -6.21 -8.81 -7.24
C ARG A 109 -5.64 -7.41 -7.15
N MET A 110 -5.76 -6.76 -6.00
CA MET A 110 -5.19 -5.42 -5.81
C MET A 110 -3.67 -5.47 -5.94
N LEU A 111 -3.02 -6.49 -5.39
CA LEU A 111 -1.58 -6.64 -5.53
C LEU A 111 -1.16 -6.81 -6.99
N GLU A 112 -1.93 -7.57 -7.77
CA GLU A 112 -1.67 -7.71 -9.21
C GLU A 112 -1.78 -6.36 -9.91
N GLU A 113 -2.79 -5.56 -9.58
CA GLU A 113 -2.96 -4.24 -10.16
C GLU A 113 -1.78 -3.34 -9.84
N ILE A 114 -1.31 -3.37 -8.59
CA ILE A 114 -0.16 -2.55 -8.18
C ILE A 114 1.08 -2.97 -8.96
N ARG A 115 1.32 -4.27 -9.05
CA ARG A 115 2.48 -4.80 -9.79
C ARG A 115 2.46 -4.35 -11.24
N ASP A 116 1.29 -4.43 -11.88
CA ASP A 116 1.15 -4.07 -13.28
C ASP A 116 1.26 -2.56 -13.48
N GLU A 117 0.62 -1.77 -12.62
CA GLU A 117 0.66 -0.31 -12.74
C GLU A 117 2.05 0.26 -12.52
N LEU A 118 2.84 -0.35 -11.64
CA LEU A 118 4.21 0.07 -11.39
C LEU A 118 5.21 -0.61 -12.33
N GLU A 119 4.74 -1.49 -13.20
CA GLU A 119 5.55 -2.19 -14.20
C GLU A 119 6.79 -2.85 -13.60
N LEU A 120 6.57 -3.57 -12.49
CA LEU A 120 7.67 -4.21 -11.78
C LEU A 120 8.26 -5.39 -12.57
N ASP A 121 9.57 -5.54 -12.48
CA ASP A 121 10.26 -6.70 -13.02
C ASP A 121 9.66 -7.96 -12.39
N ARG A 122 9.40 -8.98 -13.20
CA ARG A 122 8.70 -10.19 -12.75
C ARG A 122 9.47 -10.96 -11.70
N LEU A 123 10.80 -11.03 -11.83
CA LEU A 123 11.63 -11.74 -10.86
C LEU A 123 11.67 -10.98 -9.54
N HIS A 124 11.79 -9.67 -9.60
CA HIS A 124 11.82 -8.85 -8.39
C HIS A 124 10.48 -8.91 -7.67
N ALA A 125 9.37 -8.84 -8.41
CA ALA A 125 8.04 -8.96 -7.81
C ALA A 125 7.87 -10.32 -7.14
N ALA A 126 8.31 -11.39 -7.81
CA ALA A 126 8.20 -12.74 -7.24
C ALA A 126 9.04 -12.87 -5.96
N ALA A 127 10.23 -12.28 -5.94
CA ALA A 127 11.09 -12.30 -4.77
C ALA A 127 10.45 -11.57 -3.59
N ILE A 128 9.82 -10.42 -3.87
CA ILE A 128 9.12 -9.63 -2.85
C ILE A 128 7.96 -10.43 -2.27
N GLU A 129 7.16 -11.05 -3.15
CA GLU A 129 6.02 -11.88 -2.73
C GLU A 129 6.47 -13.06 -1.87
N ARG A 130 7.56 -13.70 -2.27
CA ARG A 130 8.11 -14.82 -1.53
C ARG A 130 8.59 -14.39 -0.15
N GLY A 131 9.26 -13.24 -0.09
CA GLY A 131 9.73 -12.69 1.19
C GLY A 131 8.57 -12.36 2.13
N ALA A 132 7.51 -11.75 1.59
CA ALA A 132 6.33 -11.44 2.40
C ALA A 132 5.71 -12.71 2.94
N ARG A 133 5.56 -13.72 2.09
CA ARG A 133 5.01 -15.00 2.50
C ARG A 133 5.82 -15.64 3.61
N ALA A 134 7.16 -15.60 3.46
CA ALA A 134 8.06 -16.21 4.44
C ALA A 134 7.97 -15.52 5.80
N ARG A 135 7.77 -14.19 5.83
CA ARG A 135 7.68 -13.44 7.08
C ARG A 135 6.36 -13.61 7.80
N HIS A 136 5.32 -14.05 7.10
CA HIS A 136 3.95 -14.07 7.66
C HIS A 136 3.40 -15.47 7.82
N VAL A 137 4.28 -16.46 7.88
CA VAL A 137 3.87 -17.83 8.21
C VAL A 137 3.37 -17.84 9.64
N LEU A 138 2.20 -18.43 9.86
CA LEU A 138 1.63 -18.52 11.19
C LEU A 138 2.46 -19.50 12.03
N ARG A 139 2.48 -19.26 13.34
CA ARG A 139 3.28 -20.11 14.21
C ARG A 139 2.80 -21.56 14.19
N PRO A 140 3.71 -22.49 14.38
CA PRO A 140 3.39 -23.92 14.29
C PRO A 140 2.50 -24.41 15.42
#